data_4ca7c2456dd9171cc879085943ebcc21
#
_entry.id   4ca7c2456dd9171cc879085943ebcc21
#
_cell.length_a   1.000
_cell.length_b   1.000
_cell.length_c   1.000
_cell.angle_alpha   90.00
_cell.angle_beta   90.00
_cell.angle_gamma   90.00
#
_symmetry.space_group_name_H-M   'P 1'
#
loop_
_entity.id
_entity.type
_entity.pdbx_description
1 polymer ?
#
loop_
_entity_poly.entity_id
_entity_poly.type
_entity_poly.pdbx_seq_one_letter_code
_entity_poly.pdbx_strand_id
1 'polypeptide(L)'
;MDVFLTHGCILFALRCCILSSNLVSSYALADINRLKSEGLDIRAAVASRTDEPHWARFCMDHLVVEDGSTLSSCFGNLVEISYNDKTHHFRQLHKKTGIPFEHMVFFDNEHWNIKQVSKLGVKCIYTPDGMMKKHWEEAKTEFGL
;
A
#
# COMPACT_ATOMS: atom_id res chain seq x y z
N MET A 1 10.05 26.64 11.96
CA MET A 1 10.49 25.31 11.47
C MET A 1 9.21 24.53 11.18
N ASP A 2 8.74 24.68 9.95
CA ASP A 2 7.48 24.07 9.55
C ASP A 2 7.70 22.58 9.37
N VAL A 3 7.20 21.80 10.32
CA VAL A 3 7.07 20.37 10.17
C VAL A 3 5.96 20.16 9.14
N PHE A 4 6.35 19.99 7.88
CA PHE A 4 5.43 19.49 6.87
C PHE A 4 5.03 18.08 7.28
N LEU A 5 3.90 17.96 7.94
CA LEU A 5 3.19 16.69 8.11
C LEU A 5 2.82 16.20 6.72
N THR A 6 3.64 15.31 6.19
CA THR A 6 3.38 14.73 4.87
C THR A 6 2.24 13.73 5.02
N HIS A 7 1.05 14.15 4.61
CA HIS A 7 -0.07 13.23 4.40
C HIS A 7 0.29 12.33 3.22
N GLY A 8 0.46 11.04 3.47
CA GLY A 8 0.82 10.09 2.44
C GLY A 8 0.04 8.79 2.53
N CYS A 9 -0.15 8.14 1.40
CA CYS A 9 -0.77 6.82 1.32
C CYS A 9 0.13 5.86 0.55
N ILE A 10 0.45 4.74 1.17
CA ILE A 10 1.24 3.67 0.57
C ILE A 10 0.32 2.51 0.22
N LEU A 11 0.30 2.16 -1.07
CA LEU A 11 -0.59 1.13 -1.60
C LEU A 11 0.18 -0.14 -1.96
N PHE A 12 -0.36 -1.26 -1.51
CA PHE A 12 0.15 -2.58 -1.80
C PHE A 12 -0.79 -3.31 -2.77
N ALA A 13 -0.25 -3.95 -3.81
CA ALA A 13 -0.98 -4.99 -4.49
C ALA A 13 -1.07 -6.21 -3.57
N LEU A 14 -2.26 -6.76 -3.37
CA LEU A 14 -2.49 -7.84 -2.41
C LEU A 14 -1.61 -9.08 -2.69
N ARG A 15 -1.31 -9.38 -3.96
CA ARG A 15 -0.36 -10.43 -4.34
C ARG A 15 1.03 -10.24 -3.73
N CYS A 16 1.49 -9.00 -3.60
CA CYS A 16 2.77 -8.70 -2.96
C CYS A 16 2.76 -9.03 -1.46
N CYS A 17 1.59 -9.02 -0.82
CA CYS A 17 1.46 -9.27 0.62
C CYS A 17 1.17 -10.74 0.96
N ILE A 18 0.45 -11.47 0.09
CA ILE A 18 -0.08 -12.81 0.42
C ILE A 18 0.74 -13.94 -0.20
N LEU A 19 1.25 -13.79 -1.43
CA LEU A 19 1.90 -14.88 -2.18
C LEU A 19 3.40 -14.99 -1.95
N SER A 20 4.02 -13.96 -1.44
CA SER A 20 5.35 -14.11 -0.89
C SER A 20 5.20 -14.11 0.64
N SER A 21 5.79 -15.07 1.29
CA SER A 21 6.25 -14.99 2.67
C SER A 21 7.20 -13.77 2.81
N ASN A 22 6.75 -12.61 2.33
CA ASN A 22 7.61 -11.47 2.08
C ASN A 22 7.74 -10.70 3.38
N LEU A 23 8.74 -11.13 4.16
CA LEU A 23 9.22 -10.46 5.35
C LEU A 23 9.33 -8.94 5.19
N VAL A 24 9.59 -8.47 3.96
CA VAL A 24 9.75 -7.03 3.69
C VAL A 24 8.42 -6.28 3.66
N SER A 25 7.36 -6.85 3.08
CA SER A 25 6.03 -6.23 3.15
C SER A 25 5.52 -6.17 4.59
N SER A 26 5.76 -7.24 5.35
CA SER A 26 5.46 -7.32 6.77
C SER A 26 6.23 -6.26 7.56
N TYR A 27 7.53 -6.11 7.32
CA TYR A 27 8.37 -5.08 7.91
C TYR A 27 7.87 -3.66 7.56
N ALA A 28 7.55 -3.41 6.29
CA ALA A 28 7.08 -2.10 5.84
C ALA A 28 5.75 -1.71 6.51
N LEU A 29 4.81 -2.66 6.65
CA LEU A 29 3.54 -2.41 7.34
C LEU A 29 3.74 -2.15 8.84
N ALA A 30 4.61 -2.90 9.50
CA ALA A 30 4.97 -2.65 10.89
C ALA A 30 5.65 -1.29 11.06
N ASP A 31 6.51 -0.89 10.14
CA ASP A 31 7.16 0.43 10.14
C ASP A 31 6.13 1.57 9.94
N ILE A 32 5.14 1.39 9.06
CA ILE A 32 4.01 2.34 8.91
C ILE A 32 3.24 2.46 10.22
N ASN A 33 2.93 1.35 10.91
CA ASN A 33 2.24 1.38 12.18
C ASN A 33 3.05 2.15 13.24
N ARG A 34 4.37 1.95 13.28
CA ARG A 34 5.28 2.69 14.16
C ARG A 34 5.25 4.19 13.83
N LEU A 35 5.41 4.57 12.57
CA LEU A 35 5.39 5.98 12.14
C LEU A 35 4.06 6.65 12.49
N LYS A 36 2.94 5.95 12.33
CA LYS A 36 1.62 6.44 12.77
C LYS A 36 1.58 6.67 14.28
N SER A 37 2.15 5.77 15.09
CA SER A 37 2.21 5.94 16.55
C SER A 37 3.08 7.12 16.98
N GLU A 38 4.03 7.52 16.13
CA GLU A 38 4.88 8.71 16.30
C GLU A 38 4.20 10.01 15.82
N GLY A 39 2.97 9.93 15.33
CA GLY A 39 2.17 11.08 14.95
C GLY A 39 2.21 11.45 13.45
N LEU A 40 2.83 10.62 12.60
CA LEU A 40 2.82 10.84 11.15
C LEU A 40 1.46 10.45 10.56
N ASP A 41 0.93 11.29 9.67
CA ASP A 41 -0.29 10.97 8.92
C ASP A 41 0.07 10.19 7.65
N ILE A 42 0.49 8.96 7.86
CA ILE A 42 0.80 7.98 6.81
C ILE A 42 -0.22 6.85 6.88
N ARG A 43 -0.66 6.35 5.74
CA ARG A 43 -1.69 5.31 5.66
C ARG A 43 -1.25 4.20 4.73
N ALA A 44 -1.60 2.97 5.09
CA ALA A 44 -1.48 1.82 4.21
C ALA A 44 -2.85 1.51 3.59
N ALA A 45 -2.86 1.13 2.33
CA ALA A 45 -4.05 0.71 1.62
C ALA A 45 -3.75 -0.50 0.73
N VAL A 46 -4.79 -1.23 0.35
CA VAL A 46 -4.67 -2.34 -0.60
C VAL A 46 -5.58 -2.11 -1.80
N ALA A 47 -5.03 -2.40 -2.99
CA ALA A 47 -5.75 -2.41 -4.26
C ALA A 47 -5.56 -3.79 -4.91
N SER A 48 -6.62 -4.57 -5.05
CA SER A 48 -6.56 -5.93 -5.58
C SER A 48 -7.62 -6.20 -6.64
N ARG A 49 -7.16 -6.80 -7.75
CA ARG A 49 -8.02 -7.39 -8.79
C ARG A 49 -8.06 -8.91 -8.58
N THR A 50 -8.84 -9.36 -7.63
CA THR A 50 -9.04 -10.79 -7.41
C THR A 50 -10.47 -11.19 -7.75
N ASP A 51 -10.64 -12.39 -8.28
CA ASP A 51 -11.91 -13.06 -8.48
C ASP A 51 -12.41 -13.78 -7.20
N GLU A 52 -11.57 -13.80 -6.17
CA GLU A 52 -11.87 -14.42 -4.89
C GLU A 52 -11.83 -13.40 -3.73
N PRO A 53 -12.74 -12.41 -3.70
CA PRO A 53 -12.69 -11.33 -2.70
C PRO A 53 -12.89 -11.83 -1.27
N HIS A 54 -13.69 -12.89 -1.08
CA HIS A 54 -13.89 -13.49 0.25
C HIS A 54 -12.61 -14.13 0.78
N TRP A 55 -11.89 -14.85 -0.08
CA TRP A 55 -10.62 -15.47 0.28
C TRP A 55 -9.54 -14.41 0.58
N ALA A 56 -9.50 -13.35 -0.19
CA ALA A 56 -8.59 -12.24 0.06
C ALA A 56 -8.84 -11.59 1.43
N ARG A 57 -10.09 -11.34 1.78
CA ARG A 57 -10.46 -10.80 3.11
C ARG A 57 -10.13 -11.77 4.24
N PHE A 58 -10.43 -13.06 4.06
CA PHE A 58 -10.06 -14.08 5.02
C PHE A 58 -8.55 -14.08 5.30
N CYS A 59 -7.72 -14.04 4.25
CA CYS A 59 -6.26 -13.95 4.40
C CYS A 59 -5.85 -12.69 5.18
N MET A 60 -6.46 -11.55 4.87
CA MET A 60 -6.15 -10.30 5.56
C MET A 60 -6.51 -10.33 7.06
N ASP A 61 -7.55 -11.05 7.43
CA ASP A 61 -7.97 -11.19 8.83
C ASP A 61 -7.09 -12.14 9.64
N HIS A 62 -6.38 -13.06 8.98
CA HIS A 62 -5.61 -14.12 9.64
C HIS A 62 -4.08 -13.97 9.51
N LEU A 63 -3.61 -13.26 8.48
CA LEU A 63 -2.18 -13.02 8.32
C LEU A 63 -1.74 -11.84 9.18
N VAL A 64 -0.66 -12.05 9.92
CA VAL A 64 -0.06 -11.04 10.81
C VAL A 64 1.24 -10.52 10.23
N VAL A 65 1.54 -9.27 10.51
CA VAL A 65 2.81 -8.62 10.18
C VAL A 65 3.78 -8.71 11.37
N GLU A 66 4.98 -8.19 11.20
CA GLU A 66 6.08 -8.36 12.15
C GLU A 66 5.75 -7.86 13.57
N ASP A 67 4.92 -6.83 13.70
CA ASP A 67 4.51 -6.29 15.01
C ASP A 67 3.31 -7.04 15.65
N GLY A 68 2.83 -8.10 15.01
CA GLY A 68 1.67 -8.90 15.45
C GLY A 68 0.31 -8.36 14.99
N SER A 69 0.26 -7.23 14.31
CA SER A 69 -0.97 -6.70 13.73
C SER A 69 -1.45 -7.56 12.56
N THR A 70 -2.77 -7.69 12.37
CA THR A 70 -3.32 -8.32 11.18
C THR A 70 -3.22 -7.40 9.96
N LEU A 71 -3.21 -7.96 8.75
CA LEU A 71 -3.29 -7.15 7.53
C LEU A 71 -4.55 -6.28 7.51
N SER A 72 -5.68 -6.82 7.96
CA SER A 72 -6.92 -6.04 8.08
C SER A 72 -6.78 -4.84 9.00
N SER A 73 -6.08 -4.97 10.12
CA SER A 73 -5.84 -3.82 11.03
C SER A 73 -4.88 -2.79 10.44
N CYS A 74 -3.90 -3.22 9.64
CA CYS A 74 -2.97 -2.31 8.96
C CYS A 74 -3.68 -1.43 7.92
N PHE A 75 -4.60 -2.00 7.16
CA PHE A 75 -5.30 -1.29 6.07
C PHE A 75 -6.60 -0.61 6.51
N GLY A 76 -7.25 -1.10 7.58
CA GLY A 76 -8.54 -0.59 8.03
C GLY A 76 -9.59 -0.63 6.90
N ASN A 77 -10.23 0.50 6.64
CA ASN A 77 -11.22 0.64 5.56
C ASN A 77 -10.62 1.00 4.19
N LEU A 78 -9.30 1.11 4.09
CA LEU A 78 -8.61 1.44 2.83
C LEU A 78 -8.32 0.17 2.02
N VAL A 79 -9.38 -0.54 1.69
CA VAL A 79 -9.36 -1.83 0.99
C VAL A 79 -10.24 -1.74 -0.25
N GLU A 80 -9.59 -1.77 -1.43
CA GLU A 80 -10.25 -1.83 -2.72
C GLU A 80 -9.99 -3.21 -3.35
N ILE A 81 -10.98 -4.07 -3.28
CA ILE A 81 -10.95 -5.41 -3.86
C ILE A 81 -12.13 -5.54 -4.82
N SER A 82 -11.83 -5.53 -6.12
CA SER A 82 -12.84 -5.69 -7.18
C SER A 82 -12.19 -6.04 -8.51
N TYR A 83 -13.00 -6.44 -9.49
CA TYR A 83 -12.55 -6.70 -10.86
C TYR A 83 -12.13 -5.44 -11.63
N ASN A 84 -12.42 -4.25 -11.13
CA ASN A 84 -12.05 -3.01 -11.78
C ASN A 84 -10.52 -2.88 -11.91
N ASP A 85 -10.08 -2.04 -12.84
CA ASP A 85 -8.68 -1.75 -13.00
C ASP A 85 -8.09 -1.00 -11.78
N LYS A 86 -6.79 -0.94 -11.72
CA LYS A 86 -6.09 -0.26 -10.60
C LYS A 86 -6.38 1.23 -10.55
N THR A 87 -6.60 1.89 -11.69
CA THR A 87 -6.91 3.32 -11.71
C THR A 87 -8.26 3.60 -11.05
N HIS A 88 -9.25 2.70 -11.20
CA HIS A 88 -10.51 2.78 -10.48
C HIS A 88 -10.29 2.67 -8.97
N HIS A 89 -9.51 1.68 -8.51
CA HIS A 89 -9.18 1.51 -7.09
C HIS A 89 -8.54 2.78 -6.51
N PHE A 90 -7.58 3.37 -7.23
CA PHE A 90 -6.92 4.60 -6.78
C PHE A 90 -7.86 5.79 -6.68
N ARG A 91 -8.81 5.94 -7.62
CA ARG A 91 -9.83 6.99 -7.53
C ARG A 91 -10.74 6.79 -6.33
N GLN A 92 -11.12 5.54 -6.00
CA GLN A 92 -11.91 5.26 -4.80
C GLN A 92 -11.13 5.58 -3.52
N LEU A 93 -9.85 5.22 -3.44
CA LEU A 93 -8.99 5.54 -2.31
C LEU A 93 -8.79 7.05 -2.17
N HIS A 94 -8.56 7.77 -3.27
CA HIS A 94 -8.52 9.23 -3.27
C HIS A 94 -9.82 9.84 -2.72
N LYS A 95 -10.97 9.35 -3.19
CA LYS A 95 -12.29 9.81 -2.71
C LYS A 95 -12.50 9.54 -1.22
N LYS A 96 -12.04 8.40 -0.71
CA LYS A 96 -12.16 8.02 0.71
C LYS A 96 -11.23 8.84 1.62
N THR A 97 -10.05 9.20 1.16
CA THR A 97 -8.99 9.78 2.00
C THR A 97 -8.79 11.27 1.79
N GLY A 98 -9.14 11.78 0.59
CA GLY A 98 -8.77 13.13 0.16
C GLY A 98 -7.29 13.31 -0.17
N ILE A 99 -6.46 12.24 -0.05
CA ILE A 99 -5.04 12.30 -0.33
C ILE A 99 -4.82 12.47 -1.84
N PRO A 100 -4.07 13.49 -2.29
CA PRO A 100 -3.74 13.68 -3.70
C PRO A 100 -2.92 12.50 -4.25
N PHE A 101 -3.04 12.21 -5.56
CA PHE A 101 -2.32 11.11 -6.20
C PHE A 101 -0.80 11.26 -6.12
N GLU A 102 -0.29 12.48 -6.19
CA GLU A 102 1.13 12.80 -6.03
C GLU A 102 1.68 12.51 -4.62
N HIS A 103 0.81 12.31 -3.63
CA HIS A 103 1.16 11.87 -2.28
C HIS A 103 0.90 10.38 -2.06
N MET A 104 0.77 9.61 -3.12
CA MET A 104 0.58 8.17 -3.06
C MET A 104 1.78 7.43 -3.66
N VAL A 105 2.15 6.31 -3.02
CA VAL A 105 3.15 5.36 -3.52
C VAL A 105 2.49 4.01 -3.74
N PHE A 106 2.79 3.38 -4.85
CA PHE A 106 2.22 2.11 -5.27
C PHE A 106 3.29 1.07 -5.62
N PHE A 107 3.19 -0.11 -5.05
CA PHE A 107 4.01 -1.27 -5.37
C PHE A 107 3.20 -2.30 -6.14
N ASP A 108 3.68 -2.73 -7.27
CA ASP A 108 3.06 -3.80 -8.05
C ASP A 108 4.12 -4.55 -8.88
N ASN A 109 3.86 -5.83 -9.14
CA ASN A 109 4.71 -6.69 -9.96
C ASN A 109 4.28 -6.76 -11.43
N GLU A 110 3.22 -6.06 -11.80
CA GLU A 110 2.71 -6.02 -13.17
C GLU A 110 2.97 -4.66 -13.84
N HIS A 111 3.80 -4.65 -14.88
CA HIS A 111 4.11 -3.44 -15.63
C HIS A 111 2.89 -2.69 -16.16
N TRP A 112 1.84 -3.42 -16.53
CA TRP A 112 0.60 -2.80 -17.00
C TRP A 112 -0.03 -1.92 -15.92
N ASN A 113 -0.13 -2.44 -14.70
CA ASN A 113 -0.67 -1.70 -13.57
C ASN A 113 0.17 -0.45 -13.27
N ILE A 114 1.50 -0.62 -13.21
CA ILE A 114 2.46 0.49 -13.04
C ILE A 114 2.23 1.58 -14.08
N LYS A 115 2.15 1.20 -15.36
CA LYS A 115 1.94 2.14 -16.48
C LYS A 115 0.61 2.89 -16.38
N GLN A 116 -0.46 2.21 -15.96
CA GLN A 116 -1.77 2.85 -15.86
C GLN A 116 -1.87 3.78 -14.66
N VAL A 117 -1.41 3.34 -13.50
CA VAL A 117 -1.50 4.11 -12.26
C VAL A 117 -0.58 5.33 -12.27
N SER A 118 0.61 5.23 -12.87
CA SER A 118 1.53 6.36 -12.98
C SER A 118 0.95 7.56 -13.74
N LYS A 119 0.00 7.33 -14.65
CA LYS A 119 -0.70 8.41 -15.37
C LYS A 119 -1.59 9.27 -14.47
N LEU A 120 -1.93 8.78 -13.29
CA LEU A 120 -2.67 9.55 -12.27
C LEU A 120 -1.78 10.51 -11.47
N GLY A 121 -0.45 10.40 -11.61
CA GLY A 121 0.51 11.15 -10.80
C GLY A 121 1.02 10.39 -9.57
N VAL A 122 0.62 9.13 -9.40
CA VAL A 122 1.08 8.24 -8.32
C VAL A 122 2.54 7.84 -8.55
N LYS A 123 3.36 7.86 -7.50
CA LYS A 123 4.71 7.27 -7.56
C LYS A 123 4.57 5.74 -7.58
N CYS A 124 4.96 5.13 -8.68
CA CYS A 124 4.88 3.69 -8.85
C CYS A 124 6.27 3.05 -8.76
N ILE A 125 6.38 2.00 -7.95
CA ILE A 125 7.61 1.22 -7.75
C ILE A 125 7.35 -0.20 -8.24
N TYR A 126 8.06 -0.60 -9.30
CA TYR A 126 7.94 -1.93 -9.89
C TYR A 126 8.67 -2.97 -9.03
N THR A 127 7.95 -4.02 -8.64
CA THR A 127 8.44 -5.07 -7.73
C THR A 127 8.23 -6.46 -8.34
N PRO A 128 8.98 -6.83 -9.41
CA PRO A 128 8.73 -8.06 -10.18
C PRO A 128 8.82 -9.33 -9.35
N ASP A 129 9.77 -9.37 -8.41
CA ASP A 129 10.03 -10.52 -7.54
C ASP A 129 9.47 -10.32 -6.13
N GLY A 130 8.48 -9.44 -6.01
CA GLY A 130 7.96 -8.99 -4.72
C GLY A 130 8.72 -7.80 -4.16
N MET A 131 8.24 -7.31 -3.02
CA MET A 131 8.83 -6.14 -2.37
C MET A 131 10.16 -6.47 -1.71
N MET A 132 11.18 -5.66 -1.97
CA MET A 132 12.50 -5.72 -1.35
C MET A 132 12.74 -4.49 -0.47
N LYS A 133 13.68 -4.58 0.47
CA LYS A 133 14.02 -3.48 1.39
C LYS A 133 14.32 -2.16 0.65
N LYS A 134 15.05 -2.21 -0.47
CA LYS A 134 15.34 -1.05 -1.31
C LYS A 134 14.09 -0.31 -1.79
N HIS A 135 13.01 -1.05 -2.09
CA HIS A 135 11.75 -0.47 -2.54
C HIS A 135 11.05 0.28 -1.39
N TRP A 136 11.14 -0.24 -0.17
CA TRP A 136 10.61 0.45 1.01
C TRP A 136 11.41 1.73 1.32
N GLU A 137 12.75 1.67 1.24
CA GLU A 137 13.60 2.85 1.41
C GLU A 137 13.33 3.91 0.34
N GLU A 138 13.11 3.50 -0.92
CA GLU A 138 12.70 4.41 -1.99
C GLU A 138 11.37 5.10 -1.66
N ALA A 139 10.37 4.35 -1.22
CA ALA A 139 9.08 4.90 -0.82
C ALA A 139 9.20 5.88 0.35
N LYS A 140 10.01 5.56 1.35
CA LYS A 140 10.25 6.49 2.47
C LYS A 140 10.87 7.81 2.00
N THR A 141 11.82 7.74 1.08
CA THR A 141 12.45 8.93 0.49
C THR A 141 11.44 9.84 -0.19
N GLU A 142 10.43 9.29 -0.89
CA GLU A 142 9.35 10.08 -1.50
C GLU A 142 8.52 10.87 -0.47
N PHE A 143 8.43 10.36 0.77
CA PHE A 143 7.73 11.04 1.86
C PHE A 143 8.67 11.89 2.74
N GLY A 144 9.96 11.95 2.43
CA GLY A 144 10.95 12.65 3.25
C GLY A 144 11.23 11.98 4.60
N LEU A 145 11.11 10.64 4.64
CA LEU A 145 11.31 9.80 5.82
C LEU A 145 12.65 9.07 5.82
#